data_57fbce0ba3682f4cd663ab33c608c9cc
#
_entry.id   57fbce0ba3682f4cd663ab33c608c9cc
#
_cell.length_a   1.000
_cell.length_b   1.000
_cell.length_c   1.000
_cell.angle_alpha   90.00
_cell.angle_beta   90.00
_cell.angle_gamma   90.00
#
_symmetry.space_group_name_H-M   'P 1'
#
loop_
_entity.id
_entity.type
_entity.pdbx_description
1 polymer ?
#
loop_
_entity_poly.entity_id
_entity_poly.type
_entity_poly.pdbx_seq_one_letter_code
_entity_poly.pdbx_strand_id
1 'polypeptide(L)'
;MSRAAALVTGVDSRQSRPFRPGARLGIDVGSVRIGVAACDASAVLAVPVETVRRADDGASTRDDLRRIAALVGERDAIEVVVGLPLSMNGTRGTAAQAALAYAVDIAFAVAPVPVRVVDERLSTVTAHGQLGAAGVASRARREIVDQAAAVIILQSALDAERSSGRVPGELVTAP
;
A
#
# COMPACT_ATOMS: atom_id res chain seq x y z
N MET A 1 -13.21 20.56 -13.26
CA MET A 1 -13.99 20.25 -12.06
C MET A 1 -13.03 19.75 -10.99
N SER A 2 -12.86 20.52 -9.92
CA SER A 2 -11.90 20.22 -8.85
C SER A 2 -12.38 18.99 -8.08
N ARG A 3 -11.59 17.90 -8.08
CA ARG A 3 -11.81 16.76 -7.19
C ARG A 3 -11.62 17.25 -5.75
N ALA A 4 -12.64 17.10 -4.92
CA ALA A 4 -12.60 17.46 -3.52
C ALA A 4 -11.39 16.78 -2.83
N ALA A 5 -10.70 17.55 -1.99
CA ALA A 5 -9.60 17.05 -1.20
C ALA A 5 -10.06 15.87 -0.33
N ALA A 6 -9.41 14.71 -0.50
CA ALA A 6 -9.65 13.56 0.34
C ALA A 6 -9.33 13.94 1.79
N LEU A 7 -10.30 13.83 2.68
CA LEU A 7 -10.07 14.00 4.10
C LEU A 7 -9.40 12.72 4.63
N VAL A 8 -8.15 12.86 5.01
CA VAL A 8 -7.46 11.85 5.81
C VAL A 8 -7.74 12.19 7.26
N THR A 9 -8.57 11.41 7.93
CA THR A 9 -8.88 11.61 9.34
C THR A 9 -7.82 10.97 10.22
N GLY A 10 -7.36 11.74 11.19
CA GLY A 10 -6.24 11.42 12.07
C GLY A 10 -6.40 10.13 12.88
N VAL A 11 -5.28 9.73 13.48
CA VAL A 11 -5.10 8.55 14.34
C VAL A 11 -6.22 8.44 15.38
N ASP A 12 -6.99 7.35 15.32
CA ASP A 12 -7.91 6.98 16.39
C ASP A 12 -7.12 6.60 17.65
N SER A 13 -7.08 7.51 18.60
CA SER A 13 -6.26 7.43 19.82
C SER A 13 -6.84 6.52 20.91
N ARG A 14 -7.82 5.67 20.61
CA ARG A 14 -8.51 4.86 21.62
C ARG A 14 -8.15 3.39 21.58
N GLN A 15 -7.54 2.94 22.66
CA GLN A 15 -7.31 1.58 23.15
C GLN A 15 -6.31 0.74 22.33
N SER A 16 -5.29 0.25 23.01
CA SER A 16 -4.47 -0.85 22.55
C SER A 16 -5.38 -2.08 22.31
N ARG A 17 -5.75 -2.31 21.06
CA ARG A 17 -6.45 -3.52 20.66
C ARG A 17 -5.42 -4.62 20.45
N PRO A 18 -5.77 -5.88 20.78
CA PRO A 18 -4.92 -6.99 20.41
C PRO A 18 -4.72 -6.98 18.88
N PHE A 19 -3.56 -7.45 18.43
CA PHE A 19 -3.26 -7.62 17.02
C PHE A 19 -4.43 -8.29 16.28
N ARG A 20 -4.83 -7.73 15.13
CA ARG A 20 -5.99 -8.23 14.38
C ARG A 20 -5.54 -9.33 13.41
N PRO A 21 -5.93 -10.61 13.62
CA PRO A 21 -5.71 -11.64 12.61
C PRO A 21 -6.55 -11.34 11.36
N GLY A 22 -6.04 -11.73 10.20
CA GLY A 22 -6.71 -11.55 8.90
C GLY A 22 -5.74 -11.20 7.79
N ALA A 23 -6.01 -11.70 6.60
CA ALA A 23 -5.21 -11.39 5.42
C ALA A 23 -5.26 -9.89 5.09
N ARG A 24 -4.16 -9.35 4.60
CA ARG A 24 -4.06 -7.96 4.14
C ARG A 24 -3.30 -7.89 2.83
N LEU A 25 -3.58 -6.87 2.04
CA LEU A 25 -2.78 -6.51 0.88
C LEU A 25 -1.87 -5.32 1.21
N GLY A 26 -0.64 -5.37 0.69
CA GLY A 26 0.29 -4.25 0.64
C GLY A 26 0.43 -3.74 -0.78
N ILE A 27 0.41 -2.45 -0.97
CA ILE A 27 0.43 -1.78 -2.28
C ILE A 27 1.54 -0.75 -2.32
N ASP A 28 2.42 -0.88 -3.30
CA ASP A 28 3.41 0.14 -3.70
C ASP A 28 2.97 0.79 -5.01
N VAL A 29 2.65 2.07 -4.98
CA VAL A 29 2.08 2.81 -6.12
C VAL A 29 3.17 3.48 -6.93
N GLY A 30 3.64 2.83 -7.99
CA GLY A 30 4.51 3.46 -8.99
C GLY A 30 3.74 4.25 -10.04
N SER A 31 4.48 4.98 -10.89
CA SER A 31 3.89 5.76 -11.99
C SER A 31 3.34 4.90 -13.14
N VAL A 32 3.89 3.72 -13.37
CA VAL A 32 3.56 2.83 -14.50
C VAL A 32 3.09 1.47 -13.99
N ARG A 33 3.54 1.05 -12.82
CA ARG A 33 3.28 -0.26 -12.23
C ARG A 33 2.97 -0.13 -10.75
N ILE A 34 2.27 -1.11 -10.25
CA ILE A 34 1.85 -1.22 -8.86
C ILE A 34 2.35 -2.57 -8.34
N GLY A 35 3.22 -2.52 -7.34
CA GLY A 35 3.64 -3.71 -6.63
C GLY A 35 2.57 -4.16 -5.65
N VAL A 36 2.29 -5.46 -5.61
CA VAL A 36 1.31 -6.05 -4.70
C VAL A 36 1.97 -7.14 -3.87
N ALA A 37 1.79 -7.06 -2.57
CA ALA A 37 2.14 -8.08 -1.59
C ALA A 37 0.89 -8.48 -0.78
N ALA A 38 0.95 -9.63 -0.13
CA ALA A 38 -0.09 -10.07 0.77
C ALA A 38 0.48 -10.81 1.97
N CYS A 39 -0.28 -10.89 3.05
CA CYS A 39 -0.09 -11.86 4.12
C CYS A 39 -1.29 -12.80 4.19
N ASP A 40 -1.12 -13.94 4.86
CA ASP A 40 -2.21 -14.85 5.20
C ASP A 40 -3.03 -14.35 6.42
N ALA A 41 -4.01 -15.13 6.84
CA ALA A 41 -4.84 -14.80 7.99
C ALA A 41 -4.07 -14.73 9.32
N SER A 42 -2.90 -15.37 9.44
CA SER A 42 -2.02 -15.24 10.62
C SER A 42 -1.34 -13.88 10.68
N ALA A 43 -1.24 -13.22 9.54
CA ALA A 43 -0.64 -11.90 9.35
C ALA A 43 0.79 -11.79 9.93
N VAL A 44 1.58 -12.88 9.82
CA VAL A 44 2.95 -12.95 10.33
C VAL A 44 3.94 -12.47 9.29
N LEU A 45 3.79 -12.94 8.05
CA LEU A 45 4.75 -12.71 6.98
C LEU A 45 4.07 -12.14 5.73
N ALA A 46 4.59 -11.04 5.23
CA ALA A 46 4.24 -10.50 3.92
C ALA A 46 5.02 -11.23 2.82
N VAL A 47 4.35 -11.62 1.76
CA VAL A 47 4.94 -12.27 0.59
C VAL A 47 4.55 -11.53 -0.69
N PRO A 48 5.40 -11.54 -1.74
CA PRO A 48 5.07 -10.93 -3.01
C PRO A 48 3.91 -11.67 -3.67
N VAL A 49 3.06 -10.92 -4.39
CA VAL A 49 1.93 -11.47 -5.13
C VAL A 49 2.13 -11.28 -6.62
N GLU A 50 2.05 -10.06 -7.09
CA GLU A 50 2.20 -9.71 -8.51
C GLU A 50 2.52 -8.24 -8.70
N THR A 51 2.87 -7.88 -9.92
CA THR A 51 2.96 -6.48 -10.37
C THR A 51 1.83 -6.19 -11.34
N VAL A 52 0.96 -5.27 -10.96
CA VAL A 52 -0.16 -4.83 -11.79
C VAL A 52 0.27 -3.64 -12.64
N ARG A 53 -0.05 -3.64 -13.93
CA ARG A 53 0.16 -2.47 -14.78
C ARG A 53 -0.84 -1.39 -14.38
N ARG A 54 -0.35 -0.20 -14.06
CA ARG A 54 -1.21 0.95 -13.76
C ARG A 54 -1.91 1.41 -15.02
N ALA A 55 -3.21 1.66 -14.95
CA ALA A 55 -3.96 2.28 -16.03
C ALA A 55 -3.55 3.76 -16.17
N ASP A 56 -3.55 4.27 -17.40
CA ASP A 56 -3.27 5.67 -17.67
C ASP A 56 -4.38 6.56 -17.08
N ASP A 57 -4.01 7.78 -16.67
CA ASP A 57 -4.99 8.76 -16.18
C ASP A 57 -5.97 9.09 -17.31
N GLY A 58 -7.27 8.87 -17.06
CA GLY A 58 -8.32 9.05 -18.06
C GLY A 58 -8.62 7.83 -18.92
N ALA A 59 -8.00 6.69 -18.65
CA ALA A 59 -8.35 5.43 -19.30
C ALA A 59 -9.85 5.12 -19.12
N SER A 60 -10.49 4.63 -20.17
CA SER A 60 -11.92 4.25 -20.15
C SER A 60 -12.19 3.06 -19.22
N THR A 61 -11.17 2.26 -18.94
CA THR A 61 -11.23 1.12 -18.05
C THR A 61 -10.12 1.22 -17.00
N ARG A 62 -10.48 0.90 -15.75
CA ARG A 62 -9.54 0.85 -14.62
C ARG A 62 -9.27 -0.62 -14.29
N ASP A 63 -8.59 -1.31 -15.21
CA ASP A 63 -8.26 -2.72 -15.06
C ASP A 63 -7.33 -2.98 -13.88
N ASP A 64 -6.48 -2.00 -13.57
CA ASP A 64 -5.64 -1.98 -12.39
C ASP A 64 -6.46 -2.07 -11.08
N LEU A 65 -7.47 -1.23 -10.92
CA LEU A 65 -8.34 -1.24 -9.75
C LEU A 65 -9.21 -2.51 -9.69
N ARG A 66 -9.70 -2.98 -10.84
CA ARG A 66 -10.45 -4.25 -10.92
C ARG A 66 -9.58 -5.42 -10.47
N ARG A 67 -8.30 -5.45 -10.87
CA ARG A 67 -7.38 -6.50 -10.44
C ARG A 67 -7.11 -6.45 -8.95
N ILE A 68 -6.87 -5.25 -8.39
CA ILE A 68 -6.68 -5.07 -6.94
C ILE A 68 -7.94 -5.53 -6.18
N ALA A 69 -9.13 -5.15 -6.63
CA ALA A 69 -10.39 -5.58 -6.00
C ALA A 69 -10.58 -7.11 -6.06
N ALA A 70 -10.22 -7.73 -7.19
CA ALA A 70 -10.23 -9.19 -7.31
C ALA A 70 -9.26 -9.85 -6.30
N LEU A 71 -8.04 -9.33 -6.16
CA LEU A 71 -7.06 -9.83 -5.18
C LEU A 71 -7.54 -9.70 -3.73
N VAL A 72 -8.27 -8.61 -3.42
CA VAL A 72 -8.90 -8.43 -2.09
C VAL A 72 -9.92 -9.54 -1.82
N GLY A 73 -10.79 -9.84 -2.81
CA GLY A 73 -11.79 -10.91 -2.68
C GLY A 73 -11.17 -12.32 -2.67
N GLU A 74 -10.20 -12.59 -3.57
CA GLU A 74 -9.51 -13.89 -3.65
C GLU A 74 -8.81 -14.30 -2.35
N ARG A 75 -8.46 -13.33 -1.50
CA ARG A 75 -7.70 -13.53 -0.26
C ARG A 75 -8.50 -13.26 0.99
N ASP A 76 -9.78 -12.92 0.87
CA ASP A 76 -10.61 -12.47 1.99
C ASP A 76 -9.90 -11.39 2.82
N ALA A 77 -9.26 -10.43 2.14
CA ALA A 77 -8.45 -9.43 2.80
C ALA A 77 -9.30 -8.48 3.65
N ILE A 78 -8.91 -8.31 4.90
CA ILE A 78 -9.61 -7.42 5.86
C ILE A 78 -9.18 -5.96 5.75
N GLU A 79 -8.10 -5.67 5.03
CA GLU A 79 -7.52 -4.33 4.90
C GLU A 79 -6.56 -4.25 3.72
N VAL A 80 -6.46 -3.08 3.11
CA VAL A 80 -5.42 -2.74 2.14
C VAL A 80 -4.52 -1.65 2.73
N VAL A 81 -3.21 -1.87 2.68
CA VAL A 81 -2.18 -0.95 3.15
C VAL A 81 -1.43 -0.38 1.97
N VAL A 82 -1.44 0.92 1.79
CA VAL A 82 -0.78 1.64 0.67
C VAL A 82 0.40 2.44 1.20
N GLY A 83 1.55 2.29 0.58
CA GLY A 83 2.74 3.07 0.90
C GLY A 83 2.57 4.55 0.50
N LEU A 84 2.99 5.45 1.39
CA LEU A 84 2.98 6.89 1.14
C LEU A 84 4.43 7.41 1.16
N PRO A 85 5.01 7.74 -0.02
CA PRO A 85 6.37 8.23 -0.11
C PRO A 85 6.46 9.67 0.40
N LEU A 86 6.86 9.85 1.67
CA LEU A 86 7.10 11.16 2.25
C LEU A 86 8.55 11.59 2.04
N SER A 87 8.78 12.88 1.84
CA SER A 87 10.12 13.46 1.82
C SER A 87 10.79 13.36 3.21
N MET A 88 12.12 13.51 3.25
CA MET A 88 12.91 13.41 4.49
C MET A 88 12.37 14.30 5.62
N ASN A 89 11.85 15.48 5.28
CA ASN A 89 11.23 16.43 6.22
C ASN A 89 9.73 16.14 6.52
N GLY A 90 9.18 15.01 6.03
CA GLY A 90 7.80 14.62 6.26
C GLY A 90 6.76 15.32 5.38
N THR A 91 7.19 16.12 4.41
CA THR A 91 6.24 16.79 3.50
C THR A 91 5.73 15.84 2.41
N ARG A 92 4.47 16.01 2.01
CA ARG A 92 3.82 15.27 0.92
C ARG A 92 4.17 15.94 -0.41
N GLY A 93 5.18 15.41 -1.10
CA GLY A 93 5.51 15.84 -2.47
C GLY A 93 4.50 15.29 -3.51
N THR A 94 4.80 15.51 -4.79
CA THR A 94 3.94 15.08 -5.92
C THR A 94 3.70 13.57 -5.93
N ALA A 95 4.71 12.75 -5.61
CA ALA A 95 4.58 11.30 -5.51
C ALA A 95 3.62 10.88 -4.38
N ALA A 96 3.71 11.51 -3.21
CA ALA A 96 2.81 11.24 -2.10
C ALA A 96 1.36 11.65 -2.43
N GLN A 97 1.17 12.77 -3.12
CA GLN A 97 -0.16 13.20 -3.57
C GLN A 97 -0.76 12.20 -4.58
N ALA A 98 0.04 11.73 -5.53
CA ALA A 98 -0.38 10.72 -6.51
C ALA A 98 -0.74 9.38 -5.83
N ALA A 99 0.08 8.92 -4.87
CA ALA A 99 -0.20 7.71 -4.11
C ALA A 99 -1.48 7.84 -3.27
N LEU A 100 -1.70 8.99 -2.63
CA LEU A 100 -2.90 9.25 -1.85
C LEU A 100 -4.16 9.29 -2.75
N ALA A 101 -4.09 9.96 -3.90
CA ALA A 101 -5.20 9.97 -4.86
C ALA A 101 -5.54 8.56 -5.34
N TYR A 102 -4.52 7.74 -5.61
CA TYR A 102 -4.72 6.36 -6.00
C TYR A 102 -5.27 5.49 -4.87
N ALA A 103 -4.85 5.73 -3.61
CA ALA A 103 -5.42 5.05 -2.44
C ALA A 103 -6.92 5.35 -2.26
N VAL A 104 -7.37 6.55 -2.60
CA VAL A 104 -8.81 6.90 -2.65
C VAL A 104 -9.53 6.10 -3.73
N ASP A 105 -8.95 6.00 -4.93
CA ASP A 105 -9.52 5.18 -6.01
C ASP A 105 -9.62 3.69 -5.59
N ILE A 106 -8.59 3.15 -4.90
CA ILE A 106 -8.65 1.80 -4.33
C ILE A 106 -9.80 1.70 -3.32
N ALA A 107 -9.94 2.67 -2.40
CA ALA A 107 -10.97 2.64 -1.36
C ALA A 107 -12.39 2.56 -1.95
N PHE A 108 -12.64 3.24 -3.07
CA PHE A 108 -13.91 3.07 -3.80
C PHE A 108 -14.05 1.67 -4.40
N ALA A 109 -12.99 1.14 -4.99
CA ALA A 109 -13.05 -0.14 -5.70
C ALA A 109 -13.20 -1.35 -4.78
N VAL A 110 -12.69 -1.27 -3.55
CA VAL A 110 -12.67 -2.39 -2.59
C VAL A 110 -13.67 -2.25 -1.43
N ALA A 111 -14.50 -1.20 -1.43
CA ALA A 111 -15.49 -0.99 -0.38
C ALA A 111 -16.32 -2.28 -0.13
N PRO A 112 -16.59 -2.66 1.12
CA PRO A 112 -16.37 -1.94 2.39
C PRO A 112 -14.99 -2.20 3.05
N VAL A 113 -14.04 -2.85 2.36
CA VAL A 113 -12.72 -3.13 2.93
C VAL A 113 -11.94 -1.83 3.15
N PRO A 114 -11.46 -1.56 4.38
CA PRO A 114 -10.74 -0.33 4.68
C PRO A 114 -9.39 -0.27 3.96
N VAL A 115 -9.04 0.94 3.51
CA VAL A 115 -7.73 1.26 2.92
C VAL A 115 -7.01 2.22 3.84
N ARG A 116 -5.73 1.95 4.12
CA ARG A 116 -4.87 2.82 4.93
C ARG A 116 -3.62 3.21 4.17
N VAL A 117 -3.14 4.42 4.45
CA VAL A 117 -1.84 4.87 3.96
C VAL A 117 -0.83 4.84 5.11
N VAL A 118 0.37 4.33 4.85
CA VAL A 118 1.47 4.23 5.81
C VAL A 118 2.70 4.96 5.28
N ASP A 119 3.44 5.60 6.17
CA ASP A 119 4.67 6.29 5.83
C ASP A 119 5.77 5.28 5.47
N GLU A 120 6.26 5.31 4.23
CA GLU A 120 7.32 4.42 3.76
C GLU A 120 8.66 4.63 4.48
N ARG A 121 8.91 5.78 5.08
CA ARG A 121 10.14 6.01 5.85
C ARG A 121 10.25 5.10 7.06
N LEU A 122 9.14 4.59 7.58
CA LEU A 122 9.12 3.61 8.67
C LEU A 122 9.62 2.25 8.23
N SER A 123 9.70 1.99 6.91
CA SER A 123 10.15 0.73 6.30
C SER A 123 11.61 0.75 5.85
N THR A 124 12.32 1.87 5.93
CA THR A 124 13.48 2.18 5.07
C THR A 124 14.84 1.77 5.62
N VAL A 125 14.99 1.21 6.80
CA VAL A 125 16.35 0.99 7.33
C VAL A 125 17.04 -0.24 6.74
N THR A 126 16.32 -1.20 6.13
CA THR A 126 16.93 -2.48 5.76
C THR A 126 16.94 -2.82 4.26
N ALA A 127 16.12 -2.21 3.43
CA ALA A 127 15.89 -2.72 2.07
C ALA A 127 16.59 -1.97 0.93
N HIS A 128 16.89 -0.69 1.08
CA HIS A 128 17.59 0.08 0.02
C HIS A 128 19.06 -0.30 -0.13
N GLY A 129 19.66 -0.96 0.86
CA GLY A 129 21.07 -1.34 0.85
C GLY A 129 21.41 -2.58 0.02
N GLN A 130 20.46 -3.43 -0.30
CA GLN A 130 20.77 -4.74 -0.92
C GLN A 130 20.41 -4.88 -2.40
N LEU A 131 19.59 -4.00 -2.97
CA LEU A 131 19.11 -4.10 -4.35
C LEU A 131 19.82 -3.18 -5.36
N GLY A 132 20.66 -2.27 -4.89
CA GLY A 132 21.37 -1.27 -5.72
C GLY A 132 22.57 -1.76 -6.52
N ALA A 133 23.04 -2.98 -6.38
CA ALA A 133 24.38 -3.39 -6.80
C ALA A 133 24.47 -4.32 -8.02
N ALA A 134 23.54 -4.32 -8.97
CA ALA A 134 23.76 -5.04 -10.23
C ALA A 134 23.00 -4.45 -11.42
N GLY A 135 23.72 -3.72 -12.25
CA GLY A 135 23.25 -3.02 -13.44
C GLY A 135 22.79 -3.90 -14.59
N VAL A 136 21.64 -4.55 -14.50
CA VAL A 136 20.92 -5.08 -15.66
C VAL A 136 19.45 -4.84 -15.47
N ALA A 137 18.90 -3.86 -16.19
CA ALA A 137 17.48 -3.49 -16.15
C ALA A 137 16.64 -4.41 -17.04
N SER A 138 16.44 -5.66 -16.68
CA SER A 138 15.40 -6.46 -17.32
C SER A 138 14.03 -6.14 -16.74
N ARG A 139 12.96 -6.27 -17.56
CA ARG A 139 11.57 -6.09 -17.14
C ARG A 139 11.24 -6.93 -15.90
N ALA A 140 11.68 -8.19 -15.89
CA ALA A 140 11.49 -9.11 -14.77
C ALA A 140 12.13 -8.59 -13.46
N ARG A 141 13.28 -7.93 -13.51
CA ARG A 141 13.92 -7.37 -12.33
C ARG A 141 13.11 -6.21 -11.73
N ARG A 142 12.51 -5.35 -12.58
CA ARG A 142 11.68 -4.23 -12.11
C ARG A 142 10.41 -4.73 -11.41
N GLU A 143 9.77 -5.78 -11.94
CA GLU A 143 8.62 -6.41 -11.32
C GLU A 143 8.96 -6.99 -9.94
N ILE A 144 10.13 -7.61 -9.78
CA ILE A 144 10.62 -8.10 -8.48
C ILE A 144 10.85 -6.94 -7.50
N VAL A 145 11.40 -5.81 -7.96
CA VAL A 145 11.65 -4.63 -7.11
C VAL A 145 10.33 -4.01 -6.65
N ASP A 146 9.34 -3.84 -7.54
CA ASP A 146 8.04 -3.29 -7.21
C ASP A 146 7.31 -4.17 -6.15
N GLN A 147 7.38 -5.49 -6.31
CA GLN A 147 6.81 -6.43 -5.34
C GLN A 147 7.56 -6.42 -4.00
N ALA A 148 8.90 -6.31 -4.04
CA ALA A 148 9.71 -6.22 -2.81
C ALA A 148 9.38 -4.97 -2.00
N ALA A 149 9.13 -3.83 -2.65
CA ALA A 149 8.68 -2.61 -2.00
C ALA A 149 7.33 -2.80 -1.31
N ALA A 150 6.36 -3.42 -1.99
CA ALA A 150 5.05 -3.73 -1.40
C ALA A 150 5.15 -4.69 -0.20
N VAL A 151 6.06 -5.69 -0.25
CA VAL A 151 6.34 -6.59 0.89
C VAL A 151 6.84 -5.80 2.08
N ILE A 152 7.79 -4.88 1.88
CA ILE A 152 8.36 -4.08 2.96
C ILE A 152 7.29 -3.16 3.59
N ILE A 153 6.45 -2.51 2.77
CA ILE A 153 5.35 -1.68 3.23
C ILE A 153 4.41 -2.50 4.13
N LEU A 154 3.97 -3.65 3.64
CA LEU A 154 3.03 -4.49 4.39
C LEU A 154 3.67 -5.05 5.66
N GLN A 155 4.89 -5.60 5.59
CA GLN A 155 5.58 -6.16 6.75
C GLN A 155 5.77 -5.11 7.84
N SER A 156 6.21 -3.89 7.47
CA SER A 156 6.38 -2.80 8.43
C SER A 156 5.06 -2.43 9.11
N ALA A 157 3.94 -2.44 8.39
CA ALA A 157 2.63 -2.19 8.97
C ALA A 157 2.21 -3.29 9.94
N LEU A 158 2.43 -4.57 9.59
CA LEU A 158 2.14 -5.72 10.45
C LEU A 158 2.97 -5.67 11.74
N ASP A 159 4.26 -5.37 11.63
CA ASP A 159 5.18 -5.30 12.76
C ASP A 159 4.86 -4.11 13.69
N ALA A 160 4.48 -2.98 13.10
CA ALA A 160 4.04 -1.80 13.84
C ALA A 160 2.74 -2.07 14.63
N GLU A 161 1.75 -2.73 14.02
CA GLU A 161 0.52 -3.11 14.72
C GLU A 161 0.81 -4.11 15.83
N ARG A 162 1.65 -5.11 15.57
CA ARG A 162 2.00 -6.13 16.56
C ARG A 162 2.74 -5.54 17.76
N SER A 163 3.67 -4.61 17.53
CA SER A 163 4.47 -4.01 18.60
C SER A 163 3.73 -2.94 19.40
N SER A 164 2.86 -2.17 18.75
CA SER A 164 2.17 -1.04 19.39
C SER A 164 0.75 -1.36 19.87
N GLY A 165 0.15 -2.45 19.40
CA GLY A 165 -1.28 -2.75 19.60
C GLY A 165 -2.21 -1.73 18.93
N ARG A 166 -1.71 -0.94 17.99
CA ARG A 166 -2.47 0.10 17.28
C ARG A 166 -2.45 -0.18 15.79
N VAL A 167 -3.59 0.04 15.14
CA VAL A 167 -3.68 -0.06 13.69
C VAL A 167 -2.79 1.00 13.04
N PRO A 168 -1.84 0.61 12.16
CA PRO A 168 -0.88 1.54 11.59
C PRO A 168 -1.51 2.44 10.52
N GLY A 169 -0.92 3.62 10.35
CA GLY A 169 -1.26 4.52 9.27
C GLY A 169 -2.58 5.27 9.44
N GLU A 170 -2.94 6.01 8.42
CA GLU A 170 -4.14 6.85 8.36
C GLU A 170 -5.21 6.17 7.51
N LEU A 171 -6.45 6.14 7.99
CA LEU A 171 -7.58 5.61 7.23
C LEU A 171 -7.92 6.54 6.06
N VAL A 172 -8.03 5.97 4.87
CA VAL A 172 -8.51 6.69 3.69
C VAL A 172 -10.03 6.68 3.70
N THR A 173 -10.63 7.85 3.83
CA THR A 173 -12.08 8.00 3.69
C THR A 173 -12.41 8.40 2.25
N ALA A 174 -13.23 7.59 1.58
CA ALA A 174 -13.87 8.00 0.35
C ALA A 174 -14.83 9.15 0.65
N PRO A 175 -14.84 10.24 -0.14
CA PRO A 175 -15.76 11.35 0.04
C PRO A 175 -17.22 10.96 -0.17
#